data_c12ee5c0b4954bc762960f144b0fce80
#
_entry.id   c12ee5c0b4954bc762960f144b0fce80
#
_cell.length_a   1.000
_cell.length_b   1.000
_cell.length_c   1.000
_cell.angle_alpha   90.00
_cell.angle_beta   90.00
_cell.angle_gamma   90.00
#
_symmetry.space_group_name_H-M   'P 1'
#
loop_
_entity.id
_entity.type
_entity.pdbx_description
1 polymer ?
#
loop_
_entity_poly.entity_id
_entity_poly.type
_entity_poly.pdbx_seq_one_letter_code
_entity_poly.pdbx_strand_id
1 'polypeptide(L)'
;MPIDRAARRTAALVALFFTTIAIVGLRQDANWDLRNYHLYTPLAWMEGRLDSDIAVAQLQTWHNPIVDLPFALMVRAGVGGVPITAWLAIPSVLALFFALRLLDTLLPAQRSRARTWIAGFVAITGAAVYPSTAAIFNDHIVGALMLAALYWLATSPQRRGPFATWLPIGLLAGAAAGFKLTAATYCLGFIAAALVAGPARQLPARIGALALGGGVAALLCWGPWGWYLWQHHGNPLFPYFNQWFQSPDALPESMRDLRYLPDGALQYLNAPLRMLRRSRDFSEVVLADPRVLLGMIALAIWVWRGRVRGDAIAPPSAPIAGDTNDANDEASIRLALRWPLLAFVLVSYVGWLAMYSIYRYLLPLELLFSMLIVGVVSVLFAKRRTRTAMLVAMVLVVAPTKHPSWGRDPFRSPMIEVSYPALPKHSVVLTSTNHPIGHALAFLPSDVPAMAIHNNFMDPQRCTRLQERVERTVATNSGPLWLLRPVRVDPPAAERMALYGLTVSGACRPLRNTLAKLELCPLTRAPFAPICVKAAP
;
A
#
# COMPACT_ATOMS: atom_id res chain seq x y z
N MET A 1 -4.78 23.69 -24.06
CA MET A 1 -6.10 23.06 -23.85
C MET A 1 -6.87 23.85 -22.80
N PRO A 2 -8.03 24.45 -23.05
CA PRO A 2 -8.91 24.83 -21.97
C PRO A 2 -9.32 23.56 -21.25
N ILE A 3 -8.80 23.40 -20.02
CA ILE A 3 -9.18 22.30 -19.16
C ILE A 3 -10.70 22.40 -19.03
N ASP A 4 -11.42 21.43 -19.57
CA ASP A 4 -12.88 21.39 -19.48
C ASP A 4 -13.27 21.38 -18.00
N ARG A 5 -13.63 22.57 -17.49
CA ARG A 5 -13.99 22.78 -16.08
C ARG A 5 -15.17 21.89 -15.68
N ALA A 6 -16.07 21.61 -16.62
CA ALA A 6 -17.22 20.76 -16.36
C ALA A 6 -16.81 19.29 -16.16
N ALA A 7 -15.94 18.75 -17.02
CA ALA A 7 -15.43 17.39 -16.87
C ALA A 7 -14.64 17.21 -15.58
N ARG A 8 -13.79 18.19 -15.22
CA ARG A 8 -13.05 18.17 -13.94
C ARG A 8 -13.98 18.19 -12.73
N ARG A 9 -15.01 19.05 -12.75
CA ARG A 9 -16.01 19.09 -11.68
C ARG A 9 -16.78 17.78 -11.58
N THR A 10 -17.19 17.19 -12.71
CA THR A 10 -17.87 15.89 -12.73
C THR A 10 -16.98 14.78 -12.14
N ALA A 11 -15.69 14.71 -12.53
CA ALA A 11 -14.77 13.73 -11.98
C ALA A 11 -14.58 13.89 -10.45
N ALA A 12 -14.44 15.13 -9.98
CA ALA A 12 -14.32 15.41 -8.55
C ALA A 12 -15.58 15.03 -7.76
N LEU A 13 -16.76 15.37 -8.28
CA LEU A 13 -18.04 15.02 -7.66
C LEU A 13 -18.24 13.51 -7.61
N VAL A 14 -17.92 12.78 -8.69
CA VAL A 14 -18.03 11.32 -8.77
C VAL A 14 -17.06 10.65 -7.80
N ALA A 15 -15.81 11.12 -7.72
CA ALA A 15 -14.83 10.59 -6.80
C ALA A 15 -15.25 10.80 -5.34
N LEU A 16 -15.68 12.00 -4.98
CA LEU A 16 -16.17 12.31 -3.64
C LEU A 16 -17.42 11.50 -3.29
N PHE A 17 -18.40 11.43 -4.19
CA PHE A 17 -19.66 10.71 -3.98
C PHE A 17 -19.44 9.22 -3.69
N PHE A 18 -18.73 8.51 -4.58
CA PHE A 18 -18.51 7.07 -4.39
C PHE A 18 -17.61 6.75 -3.20
N THR A 19 -16.60 7.57 -2.92
CA THR A 19 -15.76 7.41 -1.73
C THR A 19 -16.60 7.60 -0.46
N THR A 20 -17.47 8.62 -0.42
CA THR A 20 -18.35 8.86 0.73
C THR A 20 -19.32 7.69 0.96
N ILE A 21 -19.96 7.17 -0.10
CA ILE A 21 -20.84 5.99 0.02
C ILE A 21 -20.04 4.77 0.53
N ALA A 22 -18.83 4.55 0.01
CA ALA A 22 -17.98 3.45 0.46
C ALA A 22 -17.66 3.57 1.96
N ILE A 23 -17.31 4.77 2.45
CA ILE A 23 -17.02 5.03 3.86
C ILE A 23 -18.25 4.75 4.75
N VAL A 24 -19.43 5.21 4.34
CA VAL A 24 -20.67 4.98 5.10
C VAL A 24 -20.95 3.48 5.24
N GLY A 25 -20.73 2.70 4.17
CA GLY A 25 -20.89 1.25 4.18
C GLY A 25 -19.80 0.51 4.96
N LEU A 26 -18.54 0.92 4.80
CA LEU A 26 -17.38 0.26 5.40
C LEU A 26 -17.16 0.67 6.86
N ARG A 27 -17.47 1.92 7.24
CA ARG A 27 -17.24 2.48 8.57
C ARG A 27 -15.75 2.68 8.86
N GLN A 28 -15.34 2.75 10.16
CA GLN A 28 -13.94 2.99 10.52
C GLN A 28 -13.06 1.75 10.32
N ASP A 29 -11.80 2.01 10.06
CA ASP A 29 -10.79 0.97 9.90
C ASP A 29 -10.46 0.25 11.21
N ALA A 30 -10.31 -1.08 11.13
CA ALA A 30 -9.92 -1.94 12.23
C ALA A 30 -9.08 -3.13 11.72
N ASN A 31 -8.37 -2.92 10.60
CA ASN A 31 -7.60 -3.97 9.94
C ASN A 31 -6.39 -4.46 10.76
N TRP A 32 -5.77 -5.53 10.30
CA TRP A 32 -4.62 -6.15 10.96
C TRP A 32 -3.43 -5.18 11.05
N ASP A 33 -3.14 -4.45 9.96
CA ASP A 33 -1.98 -3.55 9.86
C ASP A 33 -2.13 -2.36 10.84
N LEU A 34 -3.35 -1.78 10.95
CA LEU A 34 -3.67 -0.74 11.93
C LEU A 34 -3.40 -1.23 13.36
N ARG A 35 -3.91 -2.43 13.68
CA ARG A 35 -3.75 -3.01 15.03
C ARG A 35 -2.32 -3.43 15.32
N ASN A 36 -1.50 -3.64 14.28
CA ASN A 36 -0.11 -4.07 14.44
C ASN A 36 0.85 -2.89 14.54
N TYR A 37 1.04 -2.10 13.47
CA TYR A 37 2.16 -1.16 13.38
C TYR A 37 1.81 0.28 13.03
N HIS A 38 0.75 0.55 12.26
CA HIS A 38 0.45 1.91 11.79
C HIS A 38 0.12 2.91 12.92
N LEU A 39 -0.29 2.43 14.09
CA LEU A 39 -0.45 3.28 15.26
C LEU A 39 0.79 3.23 16.17
N TYR A 40 1.32 2.01 16.39
CA TYR A 40 2.43 1.81 17.32
C TYR A 40 3.71 2.48 16.84
N THR A 41 4.17 2.18 15.63
CA THR A 41 5.50 2.60 15.17
C THR A 41 5.69 4.12 15.14
N PRO A 42 4.75 4.94 14.60
CA PRO A 42 4.92 6.40 14.61
C PRO A 42 4.93 6.97 16.03
N LEU A 43 4.10 6.50 16.96
CA LEU A 43 4.10 6.97 18.34
C LEU A 43 5.37 6.53 19.07
N ALA A 44 5.77 5.28 18.92
CA ALA A 44 6.99 4.76 19.54
C ALA A 44 8.26 5.48 19.04
N TRP A 45 8.30 5.86 17.75
CA TRP A 45 9.40 6.64 17.20
C TRP A 45 9.44 8.06 17.79
N MET A 46 8.30 8.74 17.86
CA MET A 46 8.21 10.08 18.44
C MET A 46 8.54 10.13 19.93
N GLU A 47 8.19 9.09 20.67
CA GLU A 47 8.38 8.98 22.11
C GLU A 47 9.75 8.35 22.50
N GLY A 48 10.60 8.00 21.52
CA GLY A 48 11.90 7.34 21.76
C GLY A 48 11.78 5.90 22.29
N ARG A 49 10.62 5.29 22.22
CA ARG A 49 10.36 3.94 22.76
C ARG A 49 11.04 2.82 21.98
N LEU A 50 11.34 3.05 20.69
CA LEU A 50 11.99 2.04 19.84
C LEU A 50 13.40 1.65 20.34
N ASP A 51 14.00 2.43 21.23
CA ASP A 51 15.29 2.10 21.84
C ASP A 51 15.16 1.06 22.97
N SER A 52 14.00 1.04 23.64
CA SER A 52 13.69 0.12 24.73
C SER A 52 12.77 -1.04 24.32
N ASP A 53 11.82 -0.77 23.44
CA ASP A 53 10.88 -1.76 22.95
C ASP A 53 11.53 -2.67 21.89
N ILE A 54 11.17 -3.95 21.85
CA ILE A 54 11.75 -4.92 20.92
C ILE A 54 10.66 -5.62 20.12
N ALA A 55 10.60 -5.37 18.81
CA ALA A 55 9.80 -6.08 17.81
C ALA A 55 8.33 -6.30 18.19
N VAL A 56 7.73 -5.39 18.93
CA VAL A 56 6.37 -5.56 19.48
C VAL A 56 5.27 -5.46 18.41
N ALA A 57 5.56 -4.81 17.30
CA ALA A 57 4.72 -4.83 16.09
C ALA A 57 5.30 -5.81 15.04
N GLN A 58 5.97 -6.86 15.51
CA GLN A 58 6.53 -7.92 14.68
C GLN A 58 7.58 -7.39 13.68
N LEU A 59 7.78 -8.02 12.52
CA LEU A 59 8.64 -7.52 11.45
C LEU A 59 8.25 -6.09 11.04
N GLN A 60 6.96 -5.75 11.11
CA GLN A 60 6.45 -4.46 10.68
C GLN A 60 6.79 -3.30 11.63
N THR A 61 7.38 -3.57 12.79
CA THR A 61 7.95 -2.53 13.69
C THR A 61 8.85 -1.55 12.94
N TRP A 62 9.54 -2.00 11.91
CA TRP A 62 10.51 -1.21 11.13
C TRP A 62 9.98 -0.70 9.79
N HIS A 63 8.66 -0.76 9.55
CA HIS A 63 8.06 -0.07 8.41
C HIS A 63 8.11 1.44 8.60
N ASN A 64 8.19 2.19 7.48
CA ASN A 64 8.28 3.65 7.53
C ASN A 64 7.05 4.27 8.20
N PRO A 65 7.18 4.97 9.34
CA PRO A 65 6.06 5.55 10.07
C PRO A 65 5.66 6.95 9.61
N ILE A 66 6.47 7.60 8.75
CA ILE A 66 6.33 9.04 8.46
C ILE A 66 4.94 9.39 7.93
N VAL A 67 4.40 8.59 7.03
CA VAL A 67 3.08 8.83 6.43
C VAL A 67 1.94 8.61 7.41
N ASP A 68 2.16 7.82 8.46
CA ASP A 68 1.17 7.47 9.47
C ASP A 68 1.15 8.45 10.65
N LEU A 69 2.16 9.35 10.76
CA LEU A 69 2.25 10.32 11.84
C LEU A 69 0.98 11.14 12.06
N PRO A 70 0.35 11.74 11.02
CA PRO A 70 -0.87 12.52 11.24
C PRO A 70 -2.01 11.67 11.81
N PHE A 71 -2.18 10.43 11.34
CA PHE A 71 -3.17 9.50 11.86
C PHE A 71 -2.90 9.18 13.34
N ALA A 72 -1.67 8.83 13.67
CA ALA A 72 -1.27 8.46 15.02
C ALA A 72 -1.46 9.62 16.01
N LEU A 73 -1.13 10.84 15.61
CA LEU A 73 -1.37 12.07 16.40
C LEU A 73 -2.86 12.34 16.61
N MET A 74 -3.70 12.15 15.60
CA MET A 74 -5.15 12.29 15.74
C MET A 74 -5.71 11.28 16.74
N VAL A 75 -5.26 10.02 16.67
CA VAL A 75 -5.65 8.97 17.63
C VAL A 75 -5.18 9.34 19.04
N ARG A 76 -3.93 9.79 19.19
CA ARG A 76 -3.35 10.21 20.49
C ARG A 76 -4.11 11.39 21.11
N ALA A 77 -4.60 12.30 20.26
CA ALA A 77 -5.44 13.42 20.66
C ALA A 77 -6.91 13.04 20.98
N GLY A 78 -7.27 11.75 20.91
CA GLY A 78 -8.63 11.29 21.21
C GLY A 78 -9.66 11.63 20.12
N VAL A 79 -9.22 11.88 18.89
CA VAL A 79 -10.13 12.24 17.79
C VAL A 79 -11.05 11.05 17.44
N GLY A 80 -12.31 11.35 17.15
CA GLY A 80 -13.32 10.35 16.81
C GLY A 80 -13.09 9.68 15.46
N GLY A 81 -13.68 8.49 15.26
CA GLY A 81 -13.52 7.69 14.06
C GLY A 81 -14.00 8.36 12.77
N VAL A 82 -15.06 9.21 12.82
CA VAL A 82 -15.57 9.90 11.63
C VAL A 82 -14.53 10.85 11.01
N PRO A 83 -13.97 11.84 11.74
CA PRO A 83 -12.96 12.74 11.17
C PRO A 83 -11.67 12.02 10.77
N ILE A 84 -11.22 11.00 11.52
CA ILE A 84 -10.06 10.20 11.11
C ILE A 84 -10.34 9.46 9.81
N THR A 85 -11.51 8.82 9.66
CA THR A 85 -11.88 8.13 8.42
C THR A 85 -11.99 9.11 7.25
N ALA A 86 -12.51 10.33 7.47
CA ALA A 86 -12.52 11.37 6.45
C ALA A 86 -11.11 11.77 6.01
N TRP A 87 -10.16 11.89 6.94
CA TRP A 87 -8.75 12.11 6.63
C TRP A 87 -8.16 10.97 5.78
N LEU A 88 -8.35 9.72 6.21
CA LEU A 88 -7.87 8.54 5.50
C LEU A 88 -8.53 8.34 4.12
N ALA A 89 -9.67 8.98 3.86
CA ALA A 89 -10.36 8.94 2.58
C ALA A 89 -9.73 9.86 1.51
N ILE A 90 -8.98 10.89 1.90
CA ILE A 90 -8.41 11.86 0.96
C ILE A 90 -7.61 11.17 -0.16
N PRO A 91 -6.69 10.24 0.11
CA PRO A 91 -5.98 9.53 -0.94
C PRO A 91 -6.91 8.71 -1.86
N SER A 92 -8.00 8.14 -1.33
CA SER A 92 -8.97 7.39 -2.12
C SER A 92 -9.72 8.30 -3.11
N VAL A 93 -10.14 9.49 -2.66
CA VAL A 93 -10.76 10.50 -3.53
C VAL A 93 -9.79 10.94 -4.63
N LEU A 94 -8.53 11.21 -4.27
CA LEU A 94 -7.50 11.64 -5.23
C LEU A 94 -7.17 10.55 -6.25
N ALA A 95 -7.03 9.30 -5.82
CA ALA A 95 -6.76 8.17 -6.69
C ALA A 95 -7.89 7.99 -7.72
N LEU A 96 -9.14 7.98 -7.27
CA LEU A 96 -10.30 7.87 -8.15
C LEU A 96 -10.43 9.09 -9.06
N PHE A 97 -10.18 10.30 -8.55
CA PHE A 97 -10.19 11.52 -9.36
C PHE A 97 -9.18 11.44 -10.51
N PHE A 98 -7.92 11.10 -10.24
CA PHE A 98 -6.90 11.02 -11.29
C PHE A 98 -7.17 9.87 -12.27
N ALA A 99 -7.73 8.74 -11.81
CA ALA A 99 -8.19 7.67 -12.69
C ALA A 99 -9.25 8.17 -13.69
N LEU A 100 -10.29 8.86 -13.20
CA LEU A 100 -11.34 9.46 -14.05
C LEU A 100 -10.78 10.52 -15.01
N ARG A 101 -9.82 11.31 -14.57
CA ARG A 101 -9.14 12.28 -15.46
C ARG A 101 -8.32 11.60 -16.54
N LEU A 102 -7.65 10.48 -16.21
CA LEU A 102 -6.96 9.66 -17.21
C LEU A 102 -7.91 9.09 -18.25
N LEU A 103 -9.09 8.60 -17.86
CA LEU A 103 -10.11 8.14 -18.80
C LEU A 103 -10.46 9.24 -19.83
N ASP A 104 -10.69 10.46 -19.35
CA ASP A 104 -11.03 11.58 -20.21
C ASP A 104 -9.88 11.99 -21.14
N THR A 105 -8.64 11.81 -20.71
CA THR A 105 -7.45 12.17 -21.49
C THR A 105 -7.09 11.11 -22.54
N LEU A 106 -7.08 9.83 -22.12
CA LEU A 106 -6.69 8.72 -23.01
C LEU A 106 -7.78 8.38 -24.03
N LEU A 107 -9.06 8.57 -23.69
CA LEU A 107 -10.22 8.20 -24.48
C LEU A 107 -11.27 9.33 -24.51
N PRO A 108 -10.96 10.49 -25.10
CA PRO A 108 -11.85 11.65 -25.10
C PRO A 108 -13.10 11.46 -25.99
N ALA A 109 -13.04 10.58 -26.99
CA ALA A 109 -14.20 10.25 -27.79
C ALA A 109 -15.32 9.70 -26.88
N GLN A 110 -16.57 10.17 -27.11
CA GLN A 110 -17.72 9.75 -26.27
C GLN A 110 -17.67 10.25 -24.81
N ARG A 111 -16.95 11.34 -24.50
CA ARG A 111 -17.06 11.97 -23.18
C ARG A 111 -18.53 12.24 -22.85
N SER A 112 -18.97 11.73 -21.69
CA SER A 112 -20.31 11.98 -21.17
C SER A 112 -20.33 11.83 -19.64
N ARG A 113 -21.26 12.52 -18.99
CA ARG A 113 -21.47 12.35 -17.54
C ARG A 113 -21.75 10.90 -17.19
N ALA A 114 -22.62 10.21 -17.97
CA ALA A 114 -22.96 8.82 -17.75
C ALA A 114 -21.72 7.91 -17.76
N ARG A 115 -20.76 8.13 -18.71
CA ARG A 115 -19.50 7.38 -18.74
C ARG A 115 -18.68 7.58 -17.48
N THR A 116 -18.55 8.83 -17.01
CA THR A 116 -17.79 9.16 -15.80
C THR A 116 -18.40 8.49 -14.56
N TRP A 117 -19.74 8.49 -14.43
CA TRP A 117 -20.44 7.81 -13.33
C TRP A 117 -20.27 6.30 -13.38
N ILE A 118 -20.45 5.68 -14.56
CA ILE A 118 -20.26 4.23 -14.73
C ILE A 118 -18.81 3.84 -14.42
N ALA A 119 -17.84 4.60 -14.93
CA ALA A 119 -16.42 4.36 -14.67
C ALA A 119 -16.06 4.52 -13.18
N GLY A 120 -16.60 5.54 -12.51
CA GLY A 120 -16.43 5.73 -11.07
C GLY A 120 -16.99 4.56 -10.26
N PHE A 121 -18.18 4.07 -10.62
CA PHE A 121 -18.78 2.91 -9.98
C PHE A 121 -17.97 1.63 -10.21
N VAL A 122 -17.58 1.35 -11.46
CA VAL A 122 -16.71 0.21 -11.77
C VAL A 122 -15.39 0.29 -10.99
N ALA A 123 -14.79 1.46 -10.88
CA ALA A 123 -13.53 1.63 -10.17
C ALA A 123 -13.66 1.43 -8.65
N ILE A 124 -14.64 2.11 -8.02
CA ILE A 124 -14.79 2.02 -6.56
C ILE A 124 -15.17 0.61 -6.09
N THR A 125 -15.81 -0.19 -6.93
CA THR A 125 -16.19 -1.58 -6.62
C THR A 125 -15.08 -2.59 -6.91
N GLY A 126 -13.83 -2.18 -7.05
CA GLY A 126 -12.68 -3.07 -7.21
C GLY A 126 -12.37 -3.89 -5.95
N ALA A 127 -11.80 -5.09 -6.12
CA ALA A 127 -11.53 -5.99 -5.00
C ALA A 127 -10.45 -5.46 -4.04
N ALA A 128 -9.51 -4.63 -4.52
CA ALA A 128 -8.59 -3.90 -3.66
C ALA A 128 -9.14 -2.52 -3.30
N VAL A 129 -9.73 -1.79 -4.25
CA VAL A 129 -10.15 -0.39 -4.07
C VAL A 129 -11.23 -0.26 -2.99
N TYR A 130 -12.36 -1.00 -3.11
CA TYR A 130 -13.47 -0.86 -2.18
C TYR A 130 -13.07 -1.14 -0.73
N PRO A 131 -12.54 -2.33 -0.38
CA PRO A 131 -12.30 -2.67 1.02
C PRO A 131 -11.13 -1.91 1.66
N SER A 132 -10.21 -1.34 0.86
CA SER A 132 -9.13 -0.48 1.36
C SER A 132 -9.46 1.02 1.36
N THR A 133 -10.65 1.42 0.88
CA THR A 133 -11.09 2.83 0.92
C THR A 133 -11.10 3.33 2.35
N ALA A 134 -10.44 4.46 2.59
CA ALA A 134 -10.26 5.04 3.92
C ALA A 134 -9.69 4.06 4.96
N ALA A 135 -8.81 3.15 4.55
CA ALA A 135 -8.01 2.31 5.41
C ALA A 135 -6.57 2.82 5.46
N ILE A 136 -5.88 2.52 6.55
CA ILE A 136 -4.50 2.98 6.80
C ILE A 136 -3.43 2.27 5.95
N PHE A 137 -3.81 1.33 5.10
CA PHE A 137 -2.87 0.52 4.30
C PHE A 137 -1.87 1.30 3.43
N ASN A 138 -2.09 2.59 3.20
CA ASN A 138 -1.30 3.45 2.32
C ASN A 138 -1.34 3.10 0.83
N ASP A 139 -2.10 2.06 0.41
CA ASP A 139 -2.22 1.66 -0.99
C ASP A 139 -2.92 2.72 -1.85
N HIS A 140 -3.90 3.45 -1.28
CA HIS A 140 -4.53 4.57 -1.95
C HIS A 140 -3.61 5.79 -2.12
N ILE A 141 -2.63 5.99 -1.23
CA ILE A 141 -1.59 7.02 -1.39
C ILE A 141 -0.73 6.68 -2.60
N VAL A 142 -0.27 5.43 -2.68
CA VAL A 142 0.46 4.92 -3.86
C VAL A 142 -0.41 5.08 -5.12
N GLY A 143 -1.69 4.69 -5.06
CA GLY A 143 -2.65 4.85 -6.16
C GLY A 143 -2.77 6.29 -6.64
N ALA A 144 -2.96 7.23 -5.72
CA ALA A 144 -3.08 8.66 -6.03
C ALA A 144 -1.82 9.22 -6.70
N LEU A 145 -0.64 8.91 -6.14
CA LEU A 145 0.63 9.39 -6.67
C LEU A 145 0.95 8.79 -8.05
N MET A 146 0.73 7.48 -8.25
CA MET A 146 0.98 6.82 -9.54
C MET A 146 0.03 7.31 -10.63
N LEU A 147 -1.27 7.44 -10.32
CA LEU A 147 -2.26 7.93 -11.27
C LEU A 147 -2.09 9.43 -11.56
N ALA A 148 -1.66 10.24 -10.59
CA ALA A 148 -1.27 11.62 -10.81
C ALA A 148 -0.05 11.73 -11.74
N ALA A 149 0.96 10.88 -11.57
CA ALA A 149 2.14 10.83 -12.43
C ALA A 149 1.78 10.42 -13.87
N LEU A 150 0.91 9.43 -14.05
CA LEU A 150 0.38 9.05 -15.36
C LEU A 150 -0.48 10.16 -15.99
N TYR A 151 -1.30 10.83 -15.19
CA TYR A 151 -2.10 11.97 -15.65
C TYR A 151 -1.21 13.13 -16.08
N TRP A 152 -0.15 13.43 -15.32
CA TRP A 152 0.86 14.41 -15.70
C TRP A 152 1.54 14.05 -17.02
N LEU A 153 1.99 12.80 -17.17
CA LEU A 153 2.58 12.30 -18.42
C LEU A 153 1.63 12.49 -19.60
N ALA A 154 0.34 12.16 -19.41
CA ALA A 154 -0.68 12.24 -20.44
C ALA A 154 -1.10 13.68 -20.82
N THR A 155 -0.88 14.65 -19.94
CA THR A 155 -1.34 16.05 -20.13
C THR A 155 -0.21 17.04 -20.30
N SER A 156 1.05 16.63 -20.11
CA SER A 156 2.20 17.52 -20.28
C SER A 156 2.32 18.00 -21.72
N PRO A 157 2.41 19.31 -21.94
CA PRO A 157 2.57 19.85 -23.28
C PRO A 157 3.86 19.34 -23.92
N GLN A 158 3.82 18.91 -25.17
CA GLN A 158 5.01 18.50 -25.94
C GLN A 158 6.10 19.59 -26.00
N ARG A 159 5.72 20.86 -25.81
CA ARG A 159 6.64 22.01 -25.74
C ARG A 159 7.46 22.08 -24.46
N ARG A 160 7.09 21.37 -23.39
CA ARG A 160 7.94 21.19 -22.21
C ARG A 160 9.00 20.17 -22.56
N GLY A 161 10.27 20.55 -22.48
CA GLY A 161 11.37 19.61 -22.73
C GLY A 161 11.25 18.32 -21.89
N PRO A 162 11.97 17.26 -22.28
CA PRO A 162 11.87 15.95 -21.61
C PRO A 162 12.14 16.02 -20.11
N PHE A 163 13.09 16.85 -19.69
CA PHE A 163 13.44 17.03 -18.28
C PHE A 163 12.25 17.54 -17.47
N ALA A 164 11.61 18.63 -17.91
CA ALA A 164 10.46 19.25 -17.22
C ALA A 164 9.20 18.35 -17.19
N THR A 165 9.08 17.40 -18.14
CA THR A 165 8.01 16.40 -18.15
C THR A 165 8.28 15.29 -17.14
N TRP A 166 9.51 14.79 -17.05
CA TRP A 166 9.82 13.58 -16.27
C TRP A 166 10.22 13.86 -14.82
N LEU A 167 10.65 15.07 -14.47
CA LEU A 167 10.99 15.44 -13.09
C LEU A 167 9.79 15.29 -12.11
N PRO A 168 8.59 15.82 -12.42
CA PRO A 168 7.43 15.63 -11.54
C PRO A 168 7.00 14.15 -11.44
N ILE A 169 7.15 13.36 -12.52
CA ILE A 169 6.88 11.92 -12.49
C ILE A 169 7.84 11.23 -11.51
N GLY A 170 9.13 11.58 -11.57
CA GLY A 170 10.13 11.10 -10.62
C GLY A 170 9.77 11.47 -9.19
N LEU A 171 9.41 12.72 -8.92
CA LEU A 171 9.00 13.17 -7.58
C LEU A 171 7.82 12.36 -7.03
N LEU A 172 6.78 12.14 -7.82
CA LEU A 172 5.60 11.39 -7.40
C LEU A 172 5.92 9.90 -7.20
N ALA A 173 6.69 9.30 -8.10
CA ALA A 173 7.10 7.89 -8.01
C ALA A 173 8.04 7.65 -6.82
N GLY A 174 9.02 8.52 -6.62
CA GLY A 174 9.94 8.45 -5.48
C GLY A 174 9.26 8.66 -4.14
N ALA A 175 8.31 9.59 -4.06
CA ALA A 175 7.50 9.77 -2.85
C ALA A 175 6.69 8.50 -2.52
N ALA A 176 6.05 7.89 -3.51
CA ALA A 176 5.31 6.65 -3.29
C ALA A 176 6.21 5.51 -2.80
N ALA A 177 7.39 5.32 -3.42
CA ALA A 177 8.35 4.31 -2.99
C ALA A 177 8.93 4.62 -1.61
N GLY A 178 9.16 5.89 -1.28
CA GLY A 178 9.60 6.34 0.04
C GLY A 178 8.56 6.08 1.13
N PHE A 179 7.27 6.28 0.86
CA PHE A 179 6.20 5.96 1.81
C PHE A 179 5.93 4.47 1.92
N LYS A 180 6.02 3.75 0.80
CA LYS A 180 5.73 2.31 0.76
C LYS A 180 6.62 1.61 -0.26
N LEU A 181 7.57 0.82 0.24
CA LEU A 181 8.59 0.16 -0.60
C LEU A 181 7.99 -0.70 -1.74
N THR A 182 6.78 -1.24 -1.55
CA THR A 182 6.09 -2.02 -2.59
C THR A 182 5.77 -1.21 -3.86
N ALA A 183 5.77 0.13 -3.78
CA ALA A 183 5.62 1.00 -4.94
C ALA A 183 6.83 0.99 -5.89
N ALA A 184 7.96 0.39 -5.50
CA ALA A 184 9.16 0.27 -6.34
C ALA A 184 8.86 -0.40 -7.70
N THR A 185 7.89 -1.32 -7.77
CA THR A 185 7.47 -1.95 -9.04
C THR A 185 6.89 -0.94 -10.04
N TYR A 186 6.22 0.09 -9.56
CA TYR A 186 5.72 1.19 -10.39
C TYR A 186 6.83 2.15 -10.83
N CYS A 187 7.87 2.32 -9.98
CA CYS A 187 9.05 3.06 -10.38
C CYS A 187 9.75 2.39 -11.56
N LEU A 188 9.88 1.05 -11.54
CA LEU A 188 10.37 0.27 -12.68
C LEU A 188 9.48 0.47 -13.92
N GLY A 189 8.15 0.50 -13.74
CA GLY A 189 7.20 0.82 -14.79
C GLY A 189 7.44 2.19 -15.43
N PHE A 190 7.71 3.24 -14.65
CA PHE A 190 8.05 4.56 -15.18
C PHE A 190 9.42 4.60 -15.87
N ILE A 191 10.41 3.85 -15.39
CA ILE A 191 11.68 3.69 -16.10
C ILE A 191 11.43 3.07 -17.48
N ALA A 192 10.66 1.98 -17.55
CA ALA A 192 10.29 1.35 -18.80
C ALA A 192 9.52 2.29 -19.75
N ALA A 193 8.58 3.07 -19.20
CA ALA A 193 7.88 4.10 -19.96
C ALA A 193 8.84 5.16 -20.52
N ALA A 194 9.84 5.61 -19.72
CA ALA A 194 10.83 6.58 -20.15
C ALA A 194 11.74 6.05 -21.27
N LEU A 195 12.05 4.75 -21.30
CA LEU A 195 12.85 4.11 -22.36
C LEU A 195 12.17 4.23 -23.73
N VAL A 196 10.83 4.12 -23.77
CA VAL A 196 10.07 4.09 -25.02
C VAL A 196 9.33 5.40 -25.36
N ALA A 197 9.43 6.43 -24.53
CA ALA A 197 8.65 7.69 -24.63
C ALA A 197 9.22 8.70 -25.62
N GLY A 198 9.75 8.31 -26.77
CA GLY A 198 10.23 9.23 -27.82
C GLY A 198 11.68 8.99 -28.22
N PRO A 199 12.33 9.95 -28.91
CA PRO A 199 13.61 9.70 -29.58
C PRO A 199 14.74 9.40 -28.56
N ALA A 200 15.65 8.47 -28.94
CA ALA A 200 16.75 8.01 -28.07
C ALA A 200 17.65 9.15 -27.59
N ARG A 201 17.87 10.20 -28.39
CA ARG A 201 18.68 11.37 -28.01
C ARG A 201 18.16 12.11 -26.76
N GLN A 202 16.90 11.96 -26.42
CA GLN A 202 16.30 12.57 -25.23
C GLN A 202 16.28 11.64 -24.02
N LEU A 203 16.72 10.39 -24.16
CA LEU A 203 16.72 9.39 -23.10
C LEU A 203 17.51 9.82 -21.86
N PRO A 204 18.75 10.38 -21.98
CA PRO A 204 19.50 10.83 -20.80
C PRO A 204 18.74 11.88 -19.97
N ALA A 205 18.09 12.85 -20.65
CA ALA A 205 17.30 13.88 -19.95
C ALA A 205 16.06 13.30 -19.25
N ARG A 206 15.37 12.31 -19.86
CA ARG A 206 14.23 11.62 -19.24
C ARG A 206 14.64 10.82 -18.02
N ILE A 207 15.66 9.98 -18.16
CA ILE A 207 16.16 9.14 -17.05
C ILE A 207 16.80 10.01 -15.97
N GLY A 208 17.60 11.02 -16.32
CA GLY A 208 18.19 11.94 -15.36
C GLY A 208 17.14 12.71 -14.55
N ALA A 209 16.08 13.19 -15.21
CA ALA A 209 14.98 13.87 -14.52
C ALA A 209 14.19 12.92 -13.60
N LEU A 210 13.89 11.71 -14.08
CA LEU A 210 13.20 10.68 -13.30
C LEU A 210 14.03 10.27 -12.08
N ALA A 211 15.33 10.04 -12.26
CA ALA A 211 16.24 9.68 -11.18
C ALA A 211 16.41 10.80 -10.15
N LEU A 212 16.60 12.04 -10.61
CA LEU A 212 16.73 13.20 -9.72
C LEU A 212 15.45 13.42 -8.91
N GLY A 213 14.29 13.49 -9.58
CA GLY A 213 13.02 13.67 -8.89
C GLY A 213 12.72 12.51 -7.93
N GLY A 214 12.94 11.27 -8.40
CA GLY A 214 12.74 10.06 -7.60
C GLY A 214 13.66 10.01 -6.39
N GLY A 215 14.95 10.30 -6.56
CA GLY A 215 15.93 10.33 -5.48
C GLY A 215 15.63 11.40 -4.44
N VAL A 216 15.32 12.63 -4.87
CA VAL A 216 14.96 13.72 -3.94
C VAL A 216 13.71 13.36 -3.13
N ALA A 217 12.65 12.89 -3.79
CA ALA A 217 11.42 12.54 -3.08
C ALA A 217 11.57 11.32 -2.17
N ALA A 218 12.29 10.28 -2.62
CA ALA A 218 12.59 9.13 -1.77
C ALA A 218 13.44 9.53 -0.55
N LEU A 219 14.43 10.39 -0.72
CA LEU A 219 15.23 10.91 0.38
C LEU A 219 14.40 11.71 1.39
N LEU A 220 13.45 12.52 0.94
CA LEU A 220 12.56 13.27 1.83
C LEU A 220 11.56 12.38 2.56
N CYS A 221 10.99 11.37 1.88
CA CYS A 221 9.92 10.52 2.42
C CYS A 221 10.44 9.28 3.18
N TRP A 222 11.64 8.80 2.86
CA TRP A 222 12.28 7.65 3.52
C TRP A 222 13.49 8.04 4.34
N GLY A 223 14.25 9.05 3.92
CA GLY A 223 15.58 9.36 4.45
C GLY A 223 15.65 9.49 5.97
N PRO A 224 14.76 10.24 6.66
CA PRO A 224 14.80 10.35 8.12
C PRO A 224 14.63 8.99 8.82
N TRP A 225 13.72 8.14 8.31
CA TRP A 225 13.53 6.79 8.84
C TRP A 225 14.67 5.85 8.48
N GLY A 226 15.13 5.87 7.22
CA GLY A 226 16.27 5.05 6.79
C GLY A 226 17.55 5.41 7.54
N TRP A 227 17.75 6.68 7.88
CA TRP A 227 18.85 7.12 8.71
C TRP A 227 18.76 6.58 10.14
N TYR A 228 17.57 6.64 10.76
CA TYR A 228 17.29 6.02 12.05
C TYR A 228 17.64 4.52 12.03
N LEU A 229 17.15 3.79 11.03
CA LEU A 229 17.42 2.36 10.89
C LEU A 229 18.93 2.07 10.69
N TRP A 230 19.62 2.91 9.90
CA TRP A 230 21.06 2.78 9.70
C TRP A 230 21.83 2.93 11.00
N GLN A 231 21.52 3.94 11.79
CA GLN A 231 22.22 4.21 13.06
C GLN A 231 22.01 3.11 14.10
N HIS A 232 20.80 2.55 14.19
CA HIS A 232 20.45 1.58 15.24
C HIS A 232 20.72 0.13 14.82
N HIS A 233 20.58 -0.18 13.53
CA HIS A 233 20.65 -1.55 13.02
C HIS A 233 21.74 -1.76 11.95
N GLY A 234 22.45 -0.72 11.50
CA GLY A 234 23.45 -0.82 10.43
C GLY A 234 22.85 -1.17 9.04
N ASN A 235 21.55 -1.04 8.88
CA ASN A 235 20.81 -1.37 7.66
C ASN A 235 19.70 -0.34 7.43
N PRO A 236 19.78 0.51 6.40
CA PRO A 236 18.79 1.58 6.19
C PRO A 236 17.43 1.04 5.73
N LEU A 237 17.34 -0.22 5.36
CA LEU A 237 16.12 -0.92 4.94
C LEU A 237 15.73 -2.06 5.91
N PHE A 238 16.29 -2.01 7.14
CA PHE A 238 16.07 -3.06 8.15
C PHE A 238 14.59 -3.40 8.35
N PRO A 239 14.23 -4.70 8.46
CA PRO A 239 15.10 -5.89 8.42
C PRO A 239 15.26 -6.47 7.00
N TYR A 240 14.73 -5.79 5.96
CA TYR A 240 14.87 -6.25 4.59
C TYR A 240 16.31 -6.20 4.10
N PHE A 241 16.64 -7.06 3.14
CA PHE A 241 17.98 -7.14 2.54
C PHE A 241 19.09 -7.46 3.54
N ASN A 242 18.76 -8.09 4.69
CA ASN A 242 19.77 -8.38 5.72
C ASN A 242 20.80 -9.43 5.28
N GLN A 243 20.52 -10.21 4.24
CA GLN A 243 21.52 -11.06 3.59
C GLN A 243 22.72 -10.26 3.04
N TRP A 244 22.54 -8.95 2.75
CA TRP A 244 23.60 -8.06 2.26
C TRP A 244 24.15 -7.12 3.34
N PHE A 245 23.28 -6.55 4.17
CA PHE A 245 23.69 -5.60 5.21
C PHE A 245 24.27 -6.27 6.46
N GLN A 246 23.97 -7.54 6.71
CA GLN A 246 24.53 -8.34 7.82
C GLN A 246 24.32 -7.70 9.20
N SER A 247 23.20 -7.02 9.43
CA SER A 247 22.83 -6.52 10.75
C SER A 247 22.72 -7.67 11.76
N PRO A 248 23.35 -7.59 12.95
CA PRO A 248 23.24 -8.63 13.98
C PRO A 248 21.85 -8.68 14.62
N ASP A 249 20.98 -7.69 14.36
CA ASP A 249 19.64 -7.59 14.92
C ASP A 249 18.60 -8.46 14.18
N ALA A 250 18.96 -9.00 13.02
CA ALA A 250 18.13 -9.92 12.25
C ALA A 250 18.99 -11.02 11.64
N LEU A 251 18.35 -12.12 11.28
CA LEU A 251 19.05 -13.20 10.58
C LEU A 251 19.51 -12.73 9.19
N PRO A 252 20.65 -13.25 8.68
CA PRO A 252 21.19 -12.87 7.38
C PRO A 252 20.43 -13.57 6.24
N GLU A 253 19.11 -13.35 6.19
CA GLU A 253 18.20 -13.98 5.24
C GLU A 253 17.27 -12.94 4.60
N SER A 254 16.58 -13.37 3.55
CA SER A 254 15.55 -12.54 2.91
C SER A 254 14.27 -12.57 3.73
N MET A 255 13.79 -11.42 4.18
CA MET A 255 12.51 -11.26 4.89
C MET A 255 11.32 -11.07 3.93
N ARG A 256 11.45 -11.51 2.69
CA ARG A 256 10.42 -11.39 1.67
C ARG A 256 9.29 -12.40 1.93
N ASP A 257 8.04 -11.96 1.79
CA ASP A 257 6.89 -12.85 1.83
C ASP A 257 6.78 -13.65 0.52
N LEU A 258 6.97 -14.96 0.58
CA LEU A 258 6.94 -15.87 -0.56
C LEU A 258 5.60 -16.58 -0.75
N ARG A 259 4.66 -16.44 0.19
CA ARG A 259 3.42 -17.24 0.26
C ARG A 259 2.51 -17.11 -0.97
N TYR A 260 2.57 -15.97 -1.66
CA TYR A 260 1.67 -15.65 -2.78
C TYR A 260 2.37 -15.71 -4.13
N LEU A 261 3.66 -15.99 -4.16
CA LEU A 261 4.41 -16.03 -5.41
C LEU A 261 4.02 -17.26 -6.25
N PRO A 262 3.95 -17.12 -7.57
CA PRO A 262 3.76 -18.26 -8.43
C PRO A 262 4.95 -19.24 -8.40
N ASP A 263 4.65 -20.55 -8.37
CA ASP A 263 5.67 -21.62 -8.29
C ASP A 263 6.29 -22.01 -9.64
N GLY A 264 5.80 -21.46 -10.76
CA GLY A 264 6.32 -21.80 -12.08
C GLY A 264 5.74 -20.99 -13.22
N ALA A 265 6.35 -21.08 -14.41
CA ALA A 265 6.03 -20.29 -15.59
C ALA A 265 4.54 -20.29 -15.95
N LEU A 266 3.87 -21.44 -15.85
CA LEU A 266 2.44 -21.55 -16.16
C LEU A 266 1.58 -20.75 -15.18
N GLN A 267 1.96 -20.69 -13.89
CA GLN A 267 1.25 -19.90 -12.91
C GLN A 267 1.46 -18.39 -13.12
N TYR A 268 2.63 -17.98 -13.58
CA TYR A 268 2.89 -16.60 -14.01
C TYR A 268 2.01 -16.20 -15.20
N LEU A 269 1.94 -17.04 -16.23
CA LEU A 269 1.16 -16.75 -17.44
C LEU A 269 -0.35 -16.73 -17.18
N ASN A 270 -0.86 -17.63 -16.36
CA ASN A 270 -2.30 -17.72 -16.08
C ASN A 270 -2.77 -16.92 -14.87
N ALA A 271 -1.89 -16.13 -14.24
CA ALA A 271 -2.24 -15.33 -13.07
C ALA A 271 -3.50 -14.45 -13.26
N PRO A 272 -3.72 -13.73 -14.39
CA PRO A 272 -4.95 -12.97 -14.60
C PRO A 272 -6.21 -13.85 -14.65
N LEU A 273 -6.11 -15.09 -15.12
CA LEU A 273 -7.23 -16.06 -15.13
C LEU A 273 -7.49 -16.61 -13.71
N ARG A 274 -6.44 -16.83 -12.92
CA ARG A 274 -6.56 -17.28 -11.52
C ARG A 274 -7.29 -16.25 -10.66
N MET A 275 -7.11 -14.94 -10.94
CA MET A 275 -7.81 -13.86 -10.25
C MET A 275 -9.33 -13.84 -10.46
N LEU A 276 -9.84 -14.55 -11.48
CA LEU A 276 -11.30 -14.72 -11.68
C LEU A 276 -11.91 -15.70 -10.66
N ARG A 277 -11.09 -16.54 -10.05
CA ARG A 277 -11.55 -17.56 -9.11
C ARG A 277 -11.56 -17.00 -7.70
N ARG A 278 -12.57 -17.35 -6.91
CA ARG A 278 -12.62 -17.05 -5.49
C ARG A 278 -11.57 -17.88 -4.76
N SER A 279 -10.41 -17.29 -4.51
CA SER A 279 -9.27 -17.98 -3.92
C SER A 279 -8.49 -17.06 -2.95
N ARG A 280 -7.48 -17.65 -2.29
CA ARG A 280 -6.48 -16.93 -1.48
C ARG A 280 -5.12 -16.87 -2.19
N ASP A 281 -5.07 -17.14 -3.48
CA ASP A 281 -3.80 -17.20 -4.23
C ASP A 281 -3.03 -15.87 -4.22
N PHE A 282 -3.74 -14.76 -4.05
CA PHE A 282 -3.19 -13.41 -4.10
C PHE A 282 -3.52 -12.55 -2.87
N SER A 283 -4.02 -13.15 -1.79
CA SER A 283 -4.39 -12.41 -0.57
C SER A 283 -4.58 -13.37 0.60
N GLU A 284 -4.46 -12.86 1.83
CA GLU A 284 -4.73 -13.56 3.08
C GLU A 284 -6.21 -14.00 3.20
N VAL A 285 -7.08 -13.33 2.47
CA VAL A 285 -8.53 -13.55 2.46
C VAL A 285 -9.03 -13.83 1.04
N VAL A 286 -10.17 -14.50 0.94
CA VAL A 286 -10.76 -14.85 -0.36
C VAL A 286 -11.15 -13.61 -1.13
N LEU A 287 -10.65 -13.49 -2.36
CA LEU A 287 -11.03 -12.47 -3.34
C LEU A 287 -11.23 -13.06 -4.73
N ALA A 288 -11.89 -12.32 -5.60
CA ALA A 288 -11.92 -12.54 -7.05
C ALA A 288 -12.15 -11.20 -7.75
N ASP A 289 -11.44 -10.96 -8.85
CA ASP A 289 -11.63 -9.74 -9.64
C ASP A 289 -11.30 -9.96 -11.13
N PRO A 290 -12.23 -9.66 -12.04
CA PRO A 290 -11.99 -9.79 -13.48
C PRO A 290 -11.23 -8.59 -14.10
N ARG A 291 -11.02 -7.50 -13.35
CA ARG A 291 -10.46 -6.24 -13.88
C ARG A 291 -9.07 -6.40 -14.47
N VAL A 292 -8.24 -7.24 -13.87
CA VAL A 292 -6.86 -7.44 -14.36
C VAL A 292 -6.89 -8.08 -15.75
N LEU A 293 -7.64 -9.17 -15.93
CA LEU A 293 -7.76 -9.82 -17.23
C LEU A 293 -8.43 -8.92 -18.28
N LEU A 294 -9.61 -8.39 -17.95
CA LEU A 294 -10.38 -7.55 -18.88
C LEU A 294 -9.67 -6.23 -19.17
N GLY A 295 -8.95 -5.67 -18.21
CA GLY A 295 -8.15 -4.47 -18.36
C GLY A 295 -6.95 -4.66 -19.27
N MET A 296 -6.27 -5.82 -19.19
CA MET A 296 -5.19 -6.17 -20.12
C MET A 296 -5.72 -6.34 -21.55
N ILE A 297 -6.88 -6.99 -21.72
CA ILE A 297 -7.55 -7.09 -23.01
C ILE A 297 -7.92 -5.69 -23.54
N ALA A 298 -8.50 -4.83 -22.70
CA ALA A 298 -8.84 -3.47 -23.07
C ALA A 298 -7.60 -2.64 -23.45
N LEU A 299 -6.49 -2.79 -22.72
CA LEU A 299 -5.21 -2.15 -23.06
C LEU A 299 -4.70 -2.61 -24.44
N ALA A 300 -4.73 -3.92 -24.70
CA ALA A 300 -4.32 -4.49 -25.98
C ALA A 300 -5.17 -3.94 -27.14
N ILE A 301 -6.51 -3.89 -26.97
CA ILE A 301 -7.43 -3.31 -27.96
C ILE A 301 -7.13 -1.83 -28.17
N TRP A 302 -6.89 -1.06 -27.11
CA TRP A 302 -6.58 0.36 -27.21
C TRP A 302 -5.27 0.63 -27.97
N VAL A 303 -4.23 -0.15 -27.69
CA VAL A 303 -2.93 -0.08 -28.38
C VAL A 303 -3.09 -0.48 -29.86
N TRP A 304 -3.79 -1.57 -30.14
CA TRP A 304 -3.99 -2.10 -31.51
C TRP A 304 -4.79 -1.11 -32.40
N ARG A 305 -5.93 -0.62 -31.91
CA ARG A 305 -6.74 0.35 -32.68
C ARG A 305 -6.00 1.62 -33.06
N GLY A 306 -5.00 1.95 -32.30
CA GLY A 306 -4.19 3.07 -32.64
C GLY A 306 -3.18 2.83 -33.74
N ARG A 307 -2.66 1.62 -33.86
CA ARG A 307 -1.87 1.26 -35.04
C ARG A 307 -2.69 1.40 -36.31
N VAL A 308 -3.85 0.76 -36.35
CA VAL A 308 -4.73 0.75 -37.55
C VAL A 308 -5.19 2.15 -37.96
N ARG A 309 -5.40 3.08 -37.01
CA ARG A 309 -5.78 4.48 -37.33
C ARG A 309 -4.58 5.39 -37.60
N GLY A 310 -3.42 5.11 -37.03
CA GLY A 310 -2.17 5.84 -37.27
C GLY A 310 -1.62 5.59 -38.69
N ASP A 311 -1.77 4.37 -39.19
CA ASP A 311 -1.37 4.02 -40.55
C ASP A 311 -2.32 4.61 -41.61
N ALA A 312 -3.52 5.08 -41.21
CA ALA A 312 -4.51 5.73 -42.09
C ALA A 312 -4.39 7.26 -42.15
N ILE A 313 -3.51 7.88 -41.36
CA ILE A 313 -3.24 9.33 -41.47
C ILE A 313 -2.10 9.48 -42.47
N ALA A 314 -2.48 9.63 -43.74
CA ALA A 314 -1.57 10.07 -44.80
C ALA A 314 -0.87 11.39 -44.43
N PRO A 315 0.37 11.64 -44.91
CA PRO A 315 1.05 12.90 -44.64
C PRO A 315 0.18 14.06 -45.06
N PRO A 316 0.13 15.16 -44.31
CA PRO A 316 -0.74 16.30 -44.61
C PRO A 316 -0.36 16.91 -45.96
N SER A 317 -1.21 16.71 -46.94
CA SER A 317 -1.23 17.60 -48.13
C SER A 317 -1.68 18.98 -47.66
N ALA A 318 -0.82 19.97 -47.83
CA ALA A 318 -0.95 21.44 -47.68
C ALA A 318 -1.96 22.01 -46.64
N PRO A 319 -1.58 23.01 -45.84
CA PRO A 319 -2.39 23.57 -44.76
C PRO A 319 -3.55 24.38 -45.30
N ILE A 320 -4.78 23.96 -45.00
CA ILE A 320 -5.95 24.85 -45.03
C ILE A 320 -5.97 25.55 -43.66
N ALA A 321 -5.81 26.87 -43.69
CA ALA A 321 -5.78 27.72 -42.51
C ALA A 321 -7.15 27.74 -41.84
N GLY A 322 -7.20 27.31 -40.55
CA GLY A 322 -8.35 27.45 -39.67
C GLY A 322 -8.54 26.24 -38.76
N ASP A 323 -8.38 26.41 -37.46
CA ASP A 323 -8.81 25.56 -36.31
C ASP A 323 -8.51 24.03 -36.26
N THR A 324 -7.78 23.48 -37.20
CA THR A 324 -7.47 22.03 -37.27
C THR A 324 -6.24 21.59 -36.45
N ASN A 325 -5.44 22.54 -35.95
CA ASN A 325 -4.18 22.24 -35.25
C ASN A 325 -4.39 21.55 -33.90
N ASP A 326 -5.41 21.95 -33.14
CA ASP A 326 -5.63 21.38 -31.77
C ASP A 326 -6.08 19.92 -31.81
N ALA A 327 -6.91 19.50 -32.78
CA ALA A 327 -7.40 18.12 -32.90
C ALA A 327 -6.31 17.15 -33.38
N ASN A 328 -5.44 17.60 -34.28
CA ASN A 328 -4.31 16.80 -34.78
C ASN A 328 -3.21 16.67 -33.71
N ASP A 329 -2.96 17.72 -32.92
CA ASP A 329 -2.04 17.67 -31.79
C ASP A 329 -2.52 16.69 -30.70
N GLU A 330 -3.82 16.69 -30.41
CA GLU A 330 -4.39 15.72 -29.45
C GLU A 330 -4.30 14.25 -29.92
N ALA A 331 -4.46 14.00 -31.20
CA ALA A 331 -4.33 12.65 -31.77
C ALA A 331 -2.88 12.17 -31.73
N SER A 332 -1.93 13.05 -32.08
CA SER A 332 -0.49 12.73 -32.06
C SER A 332 0.04 12.48 -30.65
N ILE A 333 -0.43 13.24 -29.63
CA ILE A 333 -0.09 13.01 -28.22
C ILE A 333 -0.58 11.64 -27.76
N ARG A 334 -1.79 11.25 -28.12
CA ARG A 334 -2.34 9.94 -27.75
C ARG A 334 -1.60 8.77 -28.40
N LEU A 335 -1.19 8.92 -29.63
CA LEU A 335 -0.34 7.94 -30.33
C LEU A 335 1.01 7.77 -29.60
N ALA A 336 1.61 8.89 -29.21
CA ALA A 336 2.89 8.91 -28.50
C ALA A 336 2.82 8.28 -27.07
N LEU A 337 1.66 8.30 -26.42
CA LEU A 337 1.47 7.76 -25.04
C LEU A 337 1.26 6.24 -24.99
N ARG A 338 0.96 5.58 -26.11
CA ARG A 338 0.59 4.15 -26.09
C ARG A 338 1.71 3.25 -25.63
N TRP A 339 2.89 3.41 -26.17
CA TRP A 339 4.04 2.60 -25.83
C TRP A 339 4.52 2.87 -24.39
N PRO A 340 4.62 4.12 -23.92
CA PRO A 340 4.91 4.42 -22.52
C PRO A 340 3.90 3.81 -21.55
N LEU A 341 2.59 3.91 -21.84
CA LEU A 341 1.56 3.34 -20.97
C LEU A 341 1.60 1.81 -20.97
N LEU A 342 1.78 1.19 -22.15
CA LEU A 342 1.94 -0.27 -22.27
C LEU A 342 3.16 -0.75 -21.48
N ALA A 343 4.32 -0.11 -21.66
CA ALA A 343 5.55 -0.43 -20.94
C ALA A 343 5.39 -0.26 -19.43
N PHE A 344 4.76 0.84 -19.00
CA PHE A 344 4.45 1.06 -17.58
C PHE A 344 3.60 -0.07 -17.02
N VAL A 345 2.48 -0.41 -17.66
CA VAL A 345 1.56 -1.44 -17.17
C VAL A 345 2.23 -2.81 -17.13
N LEU A 346 2.89 -3.21 -18.21
CA LEU A 346 3.51 -4.54 -18.31
C LEU A 346 4.64 -4.71 -17.29
N VAL A 347 5.55 -3.74 -17.20
CA VAL A 347 6.69 -3.84 -16.28
C VAL A 347 6.23 -3.75 -14.82
N SER A 348 5.28 -2.86 -14.51
CA SER A 348 4.71 -2.79 -13.15
C SER A 348 3.99 -4.08 -12.77
N TYR A 349 3.19 -4.66 -13.67
CA TYR A 349 2.48 -5.92 -13.42
C TYR A 349 3.43 -7.10 -13.25
N VAL A 350 4.40 -7.26 -14.16
CA VAL A 350 5.40 -8.33 -14.07
C VAL A 350 6.26 -8.17 -12.81
N GLY A 351 6.71 -6.96 -12.52
CA GLY A 351 7.44 -6.64 -11.29
C GLY A 351 6.63 -6.98 -10.03
N TRP A 352 5.35 -6.60 -9.98
CA TRP A 352 4.46 -6.95 -8.89
C TRP A 352 4.30 -8.48 -8.75
N LEU A 353 4.03 -9.16 -9.87
CA LEU A 353 3.83 -10.62 -9.89
C LEU A 353 5.10 -11.38 -9.46
N ALA A 354 6.28 -10.88 -9.85
CA ALA A 354 7.55 -11.48 -9.49
C ALA A 354 8.00 -11.16 -8.07
N MET A 355 7.59 -10.03 -7.50
CA MET A 355 8.09 -9.58 -6.19
C MET A 355 7.13 -9.82 -5.02
N TYR A 356 5.82 -9.71 -5.24
CA TYR A 356 4.85 -9.69 -4.13
C TYR A 356 3.66 -10.61 -4.35
N SER A 357 3.02 -10.55 -5.51
CA SER A 357 1.76 -11.23 -5.86
C SER A 357 0.60 -10.98 -4.86
N ILE A 358 0.68 -9.93 -4.05
CA ILE A 358 -0.39 -9.53 -3.13
C ILE A 358 -1.32 -8.56 -3.85
N TYR A 359 -2.57 -8.95 -4.06
CA TYR A 359 -3.54 -8.24 -4.93
C TYR A 359 -3.74 -6.78 -4.54
N ARG A 360 -3.75 -6.48 -3.23
CA ARG A 360 -3.91 -5.11 -2.72
C ARG A 360 -2.91 -4.12 -3.33
N TYR A 361 -1.68 -4.58 -3.60
CA TYR A 361 -0.64 -3.73 -4.19
C TYR A 361 -0.86 -3.43 -5.68
N LEU A 362 -1.83 -4.09 -6.34
CA LEU A 362 -2.26 -3.74 -7.70
C LEU A 362 -3.25 -2.59 -7.79
N LEU A 363 -3.65 -1.96 -6.67
CA LEU A 363 -4.66 -0.90 -6.63
C LEU A 363 -4.49 0.18 -7.73
N PRO A 364 -3.30 0.73 -8.01
CA PRO A 364 -3.13 1.69 -9.10
C PRO A 364 -3.50 1.12 -10.48
N LEU A 365 -3.14 -0.15 -10.75
CA LEU A 365 -3.50 -0.83 -12.00
C LEU A 365 -4.98 -1.22 -12.04
N GLU A 366 -5.57 -1.63 -10.93
CA GLU A 366 -7.00 -1.95 -10.84
C GLU A 366 -7.86 -0.73 -11.21
N LEU A 367 -7.51 0.46 -10.70
CA LEU A 367 -8.15 1.72 -11.07
C LEU A 367 -7.95 2.05 -12.55
N LEU A 368 -6.72 1.91 -13.06
CA LEU A 368 -6.41 2.15 -14.47
C LEU A 368 -7.15 1.18 -15.40
N PHE A 369 -7.19 -0.10 -15.06
CA PHE A 369 -7.91 -1.11 -15.82
C PHE A 369 -9.42 -0.85 -15.85
N SER A 370 -10.00 -0.42 -14.73
CA SER A 370 -11.41 0.01 -14.68
C SER A 370 -11.69 1.13 -15.69
N MET A 371 -10.79 2.10 -15.81
CA MET A 371 -10.89 3.18 -16.80
C MET A 371 -10.76 2.69 -18.23
N LEU A 372 -9.80 1.80 -18.49
CA LEU A 372 -9.57 1.24 -19.83
C LEU A 372 -10.76 0.38 -20.29
N ILE A 373 -11.33 -0.45 -19.42
CA ILE A 373 -12.50 -1.28 -19.74
C ILE A 373 -13.66 -0.39 -20.18
N VAL A 374 -14.09 0.56 -19.33
CA VAL A 374 -15.23 1.44 -19.64
C VAL A 374 -14.93 2.33 -20.84
N GLY A 375 -13.71 2.85 -20.94
CA GLY A 375 -13.28 3.71 -22.03
C GLY A 375 -13.27 3.01 -23.38
N VAL A 376 -12.68 1.81 -23.45
CA VAL A 376 -12.63 1.01 -24.69
C VAL A 376 -14.03 0.58 -25.12
N VAL A 377 -14.87 0.11 -24.20
CA VAL A 377 -16.27 -0.22 -24.49
C VAL A 377 -17.00 1.01 -25.05
N SER A 378 -16.76 2.21 -24.48
CA SER A 378 -17.43 3.44 -24.95
C SER A 378 -17.09 3.81 -26.39
N VAL A 379 -15.95 3.37 -26.95
CA VAL A 379 -15.52 3.68 -28.31
C VAL A 379 -15.69 2.52 -29.29
N LEU A 380 -16.00 1.31 -28.81
CA LEU A 380 -16.24 0.13 -29.67
C LEU A 380 -17.65 0.11 -30.26
N PHE A 381 -18.62 0.66 -29.57
CA PHE A 381 -20.04 0.59 -29.96
C PHE A 381 -20.54 1.91 -30.57
N ALA A 382 -21.49 1.84 -31.48
CA ALA A 382 -22.16 3.02 -32.03
C ALA A 382 -22.87 3.80 -30.92
N LYS A 383 -22.94 5.14 -31.05
CA LYS A 383 -23.49 6.07 -30.02
C LYS A 383 -24.79 5.58 -29.38
N ARG A 384 -25.72 5.01 -30.18
CA ARG A 384 -27.01 4.52 -29.72
C ARG A 384 -26.91 3.33 -28.74
N ARG A 385 -25.88 2.47 -28.88
CA ARG A 385 -25.67 1.25 -28.07
C ARG A 385 -24.60 1.43 -26.99
N THR A 386 -23.85 2.52 -27.00
CA THR A 386 -22.71 2.73 -26.10
C THR A 386 -23.11 2.67 -24.62
N ARG A 387 -24.21 3.29 -24.23
CA ARG A 387 -24.66 3.29 -22.84
C ARG A 387 -25.01 1.87 -22.35
N THR A 388 -25.78 1.14 -23.16
CA THR A 388 -26.13 -0.25 -22.84
C THR A 388 -24.88 -1.14 -22.75
N ALA A 389 -23.95 -1.00 -23.69
CA ALA A 389 -22.69 -1.76 -23.68
C ALA A 389 -21.84 -1.48 -22.42
N MET A 390 -21.76 -0.21 -21.99
CA MET A 390 -21.07 0.15 -20.74
C MET A 390 -21.76 -0.40 -19.50
N LEU A 391 -23.10 -0.43 -19.46
CA LEU A 391 -23.86 -1.03 -18.36
C LEU A 391 -23.69 -2.56 -18.32
N VAL A 392 -23.68 -3.23 -19.47
CA VAL A 392 -23.37 -4.66 -19.56
C VAL A 392 -21.95 -4.94 -19.07
N ALA A 393 -20.97 -4.17 -19.54
CA ALA A 393 -19.59 -4.30 -19.10
C ALA A 393 -19.46 -4.07 -17.57
N MET A 394 -20.18 -3.09 -17.03
CA MET A 394 -20.25 -2.85 -15.59
C MET A 394 -20.75 -4.07 -14.84
N VAL A 395 -21.85 -4.69 -15.28
CA VAL A 395 -22.39 -5.91 -14.66
C VAL A 395 -21.39 -7.06 -14.75
N LEU A 396 -20.77 -7.29 -15.92
CA LEU A 396 -19.79 -8.36 -16.13
C LEU A 396 -18.52 -8.18 -15.28
N VAL A 397 -18.17 -6.96 -14.92
CA VAL A 397 -17.02 -6.67 -14.06
C VAL A 397 -17.41 -6.76 -12.58
N VAL A 398 -18.51 -6.14 -12.18
CA VAL A 398 -18.87 -5.98 -10.77
C VAL A 398 -19.48 -7.23 -10.16
N ALA A 399 -20.37 -7.93 -10.90
CA ALA A 399 -21.09 -9.09 -10.36
C ALA A 399 -20.18 -10.26 -9.92
N PRO A 400 -19.10 -10.63 -10.65
CA PRO A 400 -18.20 -11.68 -10.20
C PRO A 400 -17.17 -11.22 -9.16
N THR A 401 -17.01 -9.91 -8.92
CA THR A 401 -16.04 -9.39 -7.95
C THR A 401 -16.37 -9.85 -6.55
N LYS A 402 -15.41 -10.45 -5.86
CA LYS A 402 -15.49 -10.84 -4.45
C LYS A 402 -14.54 -9.96 -3.65
N HIS A 403 -15.11 -9.15 -2.75
CA HIS A 403 -14.34 -8.27 -1.88
C HIS A 403 -13.78 -9.04 -0.67
N PRO A 404 -12.49 -8.88 -0.36
CA PRO A 404 -11.92 -9.33 0.91
C PRO A 404 -12.47 -8.51 2.08
N SER A 405 -12.47 -9.08 3.29
CA SER A 405 -12.76 -8.36 4.52
C SER A 405 -11.48 -8.29 5.37
N TRP A 406 -10.89 -7.11 5.46
CA TRP A 406 -9.68 -6.88 6.26
C TRP A 406 -9.95 -6.35 7.69
N GLY A 407 -11.21 -6.14 8.04
CA GLY A 407 -11.64 -5.66 9.36
C GLY A 407 -12.12 -4.22 9.34
N ARG A 408 -13.35 -4.04 9.78
CA ARG A 408 -14.02 -2.74 9.93
C ARG A 408 -14.86 -2.76 11.19
N ASP A 409 -14.92 -1.62 11.89
CA ASP A 409 -15.70 -1.44 13.10
C ASP A 409 -16.71 -0.29 12.96
N PRO A 410 -17.78 -0.27 13.75
CA PRO A 410 -18.64 0.90 13.89
C PRO A 410 -17.83 2.13 14.30
N PHE A 411 -18.26 3.32 13.86
CA PHE A 411 -17.64 4.56 14.29
C PHE A 411 -17.73 4.74 15.81
N ARG A 412 -16.60 5.15 16.42
CA ARG A 412 -16.45 5.40 17.87
C ARG A 412 -15.85 6.78 18.09
N SER A 413 -16.04 7.30 19.28
CA SER A 413 -15.40 8.53 19.75
C SER A 413 -14.98 8.35 21.21
N PRO A 414 -13.68 8.33 21.48
CA PRO A 414 -12.54 8.33 20.54
C PRO A 414 -12.51 7.10 19.62
N MET A 415 -11.79 7.19 18.47
CA MET A 415 -11.69 6.09 17.53
C MET A 415 -11.08 4.83 18.15
N ILE A 416 -10.00 5.01 18.90
CA ILE A 416 -9.27 3.96 19.60
C ILE A 416 -9.09 4.40 21.05
N GLU A 417 -9.41 3.50 21.98
CA GLU A 417 -9.21 3.69 23.41
C GLU A 417 -8.53 2.46 23.99
N VAL A 418 -7.47 2.66 24.75
CA VAL A 418 -6.78 1.62 25.51
C VAL A 418 -6.43 2.18 26.87
N SER A 419 -6.71 1.44 27.93
CA SER A 419 -6.41 1.86 29.30
C SER A 419 -5.71 0.72 30.07
N TYR A 420 -4.50 1.01 30.54
CA TYR A 420 -3.74 0.11 31.40
C TYR A 420 -4.06 0.34 32.88
N PRO A 421 -4.05 -0.70 33.70
CA PRO A 421 -3.95 -0.53 35.16
C PRO A 421 -2.59 0.10 35.52
N ALA A 422 -2.51 0.73 36.69
CA ALA A 422 -1.22 1.18 37.19
C ALA A 422 -0.23 0.00 37.29
N LEU A 423 0.91 0.13 36.63
CA LEU A 423 1.97 -0.84 36.64
C LEU A 423 3.04 -0.43 37.65
N PRO A 424 3.57 -1.36 38.47
CA PRO A 424 4.67 -1.07 39.38
C PRO A 424 5.91 -0.57 38.63
N LYS A 425 6.79 0.13 39.34
CA LYS A 425 8.08 0.58 38.79
C LYS A 425 8.91 -0.62 38.28
N HIS A 426 9.70 -0.38 37.25
CA HIS A 426 10.54 -1.40 36.58
C HIS A 426 9.74 -2.59 36.00
N SER A 427 8.44 -2.42 35.77
CA SER A 427 7.65 -3.40 35.04
C SER A 427 8.14 -3.54 33.59
N VAL A 428 8.12 -4.77 33.06
CA VAL A 428 8.35 -5.06 31.64
C VAL A 428 7.14 -5.82 31.10
N VAL A 429 6.63 -5.39 29.94
CA VAL A 429 5.54 -6.09 29.25
C VAL A 429 6.13 -6.97 28.15
N LEU A 430 5.91 -8.27 28.25
CA LEU A 430 6.33 -9.27 27.28
C LEU A 430 5.16 -9.66 26.38
N THR A 431 5.46 -10.03 25.14
CA THR A 431 4.48 -10.57 24.20
C THR A 431 5.00 -11.85 23.55
N SER A 432 4.11 -12.81 23.28
CA SER A 432 4.43 -14.06 22.58
C SER A 432 3.24 -14.42 21.70
N THR A 433 3.12 -13.78 20.54
CA THR A 433 1.96 -13.95 19.64
C THR A 433 2.21 -13.40 18.27
N ASN A 434 1.57 -13.99 17.25
CA ASN A 434 1.47 -13.45 15.89
C ASN A 434 0.21 -12.58 15.68
N HIS A 435 -0.64 -12.43 16.70
CA HIS A 435 -1.78 -11.50 16.60
C HIS A 435 -1.33 -10.04 16.65
N PRO A 436 -2.04 -9.14 15.94
CA PRO A 436 -1.72 -7.71 15.90
C PRO A 436 -2.17 -7.03 17.20
N ILE A 437 -1.23 -6.77 18.10
CA ILE A 437 -1.48 -6.14 19.41
C ILE A 437 -0.73 -4.83 19.62
N GLY A 438 0.07 -4.39 18.64
CA GLY A 438 0.88 -3.17 18.75
C GLY A 438 0.06 -1.92 19.08
N HIS A 439 -1.18 -1.80 18.58
CA HIS A 439 -2.08 -0.70 18.93
C HIS A 439 -2.29 -0.53 20.45
N ALA A 440 -2.31 -1.63 21.19
CA ALA A 440 -2.42 -1.55 22.64
C ALA A 440 -1.11 -1.04 23.26
N LEU A 441 0.02 -1.52 22.78
CA LEU A 441 1.35 -1.12 23.28
C LEU A 441 1.69 0.34 22.99
N ALA A 442 1.04 0.96 22.01
CA ALA A 442 1.13 2.40 21.75
C ALA A 442 0.63 3.29 22.91
N PHE A 443 -0.17 2.75 23.82
CA PHE A 443 -0.69 3.43 25.00
C PHE A 443 -0.05 2.98 26.32
N LEU A 444 0.96 2.12 26.25
CA LEU A 444 1.71 1.71 27.42
C LEU A 444 2.48 2.91 28.00
N PRO A 445 2.57 3.06 29.34
CA PRO A 445 3.38 4.12 29.94
C PRO A 445 4.81 4.13 29.41
N SER A 446 5.38 5.30 29.20
CA SER A 446 6.69 5.47 28.53
C SER A 446 7.87 4.86 29.31
N ASP A 447 7.72 4.70 30.61
CA ASP A 447 8.70 4.08 31.51
C ASP A 447 8.60 2.54 31.58
N VAL A 448 7.62 1.95 30.87
CA VAL A 448 7.41 0.50 30.82
C VAL A 448 7.79 -0.03 29.44
N PRO A 449 8.95 -0.67 29.26
CA PRO A 449 9.33 -1.24 27.97
C PRO A 449 8.47 -2.46 27.61
N ALA A 450 8.29 -2.65 26.31
CA ALA A 450 7.59 -3.79 25.76
C ALA A 450 8.51 -4.64 24.87
N MET A 451 8.51 -5.96 25.02
CA MET A 451 9.41 -6.84 24.27
C MET A 451 8.69 -8.09 23.77
N ALA A 452 8.91 -8.43 22.51
CA ALA A 452 8.42 -9.68 21.96
C ALA A 452 9.40 -10.81 22.22
N ILE A 453 8.92 -11.87 22.88
CA ILE A 453 9.64 -13.14 23.02
C ILE A 453 9.58 -13.90 21.70
N HIS A 454 8.38 -14.00 21.13
CA HIS A 454 8.11 -14.75 19.91
C HIS A 454 7.02 -14.05 19.08
N ASN A 455 7.27 -13.94 17.78
CA ASN A 455 6.30 -13.55 16.76
C ASN A 455 6.86 -13.90 15.36
N ASN A 456 6.31 -13.34 14.27
CA ASN A 456 6.78 -13.63 12.90
C ASN A 456 8.22 -13.13 12.61
N PHE A 457 8.85 -12.42 13.53
CA PHE A 457 10.23 -11.93 13.42
C PHE A 457 11.13 -12.44 14.53
N MET A 458 10.64 -12.53 15.76
CA MET A 458 11.37 -12.95 16.94
C MET A 458 11.16 -14.45 17.19
N ASP A 459 12.25 -15.18 17.42
CA ASP A 459 12.21 -16.60 17.84
C ASP A 459 13.34 -16.88 18.85
N PRO A 460 13.02 -17.37 20.06
CA PRO A 460 14.04 -17.71 21.06
C PRO A 460 15.11 -18.69 20.59
N GLN A 461 14.79 -19.55 19.62
CA GLN A 461 15.71 -20.55 19.08
C GLN A 461 16.60 -20.02 17.94
N ARG A 462 16.35 -18.79 17.48
CA ARG A 462 17.09 -18.15 16.39
C ARG A 462 17.78 -16.89 16.90
N CYS A 463 18.98 -17.09 17.44
CA CYS A 463 19.70 -16.04 18.14
C CYS A 463 20.06 -14.83 17.25
N THR A 464 19.59 -13.67 17.66
CA THR A 464 19.96 -12.36 17.13
C THR A 464 20.31 -11.45 18.32
N ARG A 465 20.98 -10.32 18.08
CA ARG A 465 21.26 -9.34 19.13
C ARG A 465 19.98 -8.84 19.84
N LEU A 466 18.85 -8.73 19.11
CA LEU A 466 17.56 -8.38 19.72
C LEU A 466 17.08 -9.50 20.67
N GLN A 467 17.23 -10.76 20.26
CA GLN A 467 16.83 -11.88 21.10
C GLN A 467 17.69 -11.98 22.37
N GLU A 468 18.99 -11.73 22.25
CA GLU A 468 19.90 -11.64 23.43
C GLU A 468 19.49 -10.52 24.39
N ARG A 469 19.05 -9.35 23.87
CA ARG A 469 18.53 -8.26 24.71
C ARG A 469 17.28 -8.66 25.47
N VAL A 470 16.34 -9.36 24.83
CA VAL A 470 15.14 -9.90 25.50
C VAL A 470 15.55 -10.86 26.61
N GLU A 471 16.42 -11.81 26.31
CA GLU A 471 16.92 -12.82 27.27
C GLU A 471 17.57 -12.17 28.48
N ARG A 472 18.49 -11.21 28.26
CA ARG A 472 19.13 -10.46 29.35
C ARG A 472 18.10 -9.72 30.20
N THR A 473 17.17 -9.02 29.57
CA THR A 473 16.12 -8.28 30.29
C THR A 473 15.28 -9.23 31.13
N VAL A 474 14.84 -10.36 30.57
CA VAL A 474 14.10 -11.36 31.33
C VAL A 474 14.93 -11.89 32.49
N ALA A 475 16.24 -12.16 32.29
CA ALA A 475 17.12 -12.69 33.32
C ALA A 475 17.39 -11.70 34.47
N THR A 476 17.58 -10.40 34.17
CA THR A 476 18.11 -9.42 35.13
C THR A 476 17.08 -8.42 35.66
N ASN A 477 15.88 -8.33 35.06
CA ASN A 477 14.89 -7.34 35.50
C ASN A 477 14.49 -7.57 36.98
N SER A 478 14.58 -6.52 37.78
CA SER A 478 14.22 -6.56 39.21
C SER A 478 12.75 -6.33 39.51
N GLY A 479 12.02 -5.78 38.54
CA GLY A 479 10.60 -5.50 38.66
C GLY A 479 9.70 -6.61 38.12
N PRO A 480 8.38 -6.43 38.20
CA PRO A 480 7.41 -7.39 37.71
C PRO A 480 7.48 -7.58 36.19
N LEU A 481 7.29 -8.81 35.76
CA LEU A 481 7.11 -9.16 34.36
C LEU A 481 5.62 -9.42 34.09
N TRP A 482 5.14 -8.90 32.98
CA TRP A 482 3.75 -9.03 32.54
C TRP A 482 3.68 -9.60 31.14
N LEU A 483 2.68 -10.43 30.87
CA LEU A 483 2.36 -10.91 29.52
C LEU A 483 1.13 -10.19 29.01
N LEU A 484 1.27 -9.45 27.91
CA LEU A 484 0.13 -8.97 27.13
C LEU A 484 -0.17 -9.97 26.01
N ARG A 485 -1.41 -10.49 25.98
CA ARG A 485 -1.82 -11.49 24.99
C ARG A 485 -3.29 -11.34 24.59
N PRO A 486 -3.71 -11.89 23.44
CA PRO A 486 -5.12 -12.11 23.15
C PRO A 486 -5.72 -13.09 24.18
N VAL A 487 -7.02 -12.93 24.50
CA VAL A 487 -7.75 -13.87 25.37
C VAL A 487 -7.74 -15.29 24.76
N ARG A 488 -7.75 -15.40 23.43
CA ARG A 488 -7.51 -16.67 22.72
C ARG A 488 -6.01 -16.85 22.52
N VAL A 489 -5.45 -17.77 23.24
CA VAL A 489 -4.00 -18.02 23.29
C VAL A 489 -3.53 -18.80 22.05
N ASP A 490 -2.40 -18.42 21.48
CA ASP A 490 -1.69 -19.21 20.47
C ASP A 490 -1.00 -20.42 21.15
N PRO A 491 -1.18 -21.67 20.66
CA PRO A 491 -0.57 -22.85 21.27
C PRO A 491 0.95 -22.75 21.49
N PRO A 492 1.76 -22.22 20.56
CA PRO A 492 3.22 -22.12 20.74
C PRO A 492 3.68 -21.12 21.81
N ALA A 493 2.80 -20.19 22.24
CA ALA A 493 3.20 -19.10 23.13
C ALA A 493 3.73 -19.60 24.48
N ALA A 494 3.06 -20.59 25.09
CA ALA A 494 3.47 -21.18 26.38
C ALA A 494 4.82 -21.88 26.27
N GLU A 495 5.05 -22.66 25.23
CA GLU A 495 6.32 -23.33 24.97
C GLU A 495 7.48 -22.34 24.81
N ARG A 496 7.27 -21.26 24.07
CA ARG A 496 8.29 -20.22 23.85
C ARG A 496 8.62 -19.45 25.12
N MET A 497 7.63 -19.19 25.97
CA MET A 497 7.83 -18.56 27.28
C MET A 497 8.58 -19.50 28.25
N ALA A 498 8.27 -20.78 28.23
CA ALA A 498 8.94 -21.78 29.09
C ALA A 498 10.45 -21.83 28.85
N LEU A 499 10.93 -21.54 27.64
CA LEU A 499 12.37 -21.43 27.33
C LEU A 499 13.09 -20.37 28.19
N TYR A 500 12.37 -19.33 28.66
CA TYR A 500 12.87 -18.30 29.57
C TYR A 500 12.40 -18.48 31.01
N GLY A 501 11.96 -19.68 31.37
CA GLY A 501 11.45 -19.98 32.70
C GLY A 501 10.19 -19.19 33.10
N LEU A 502 9.47 -18.65 32.11
CA LEU A 502 8.33 -17.79 32.35
C LEU A 502 7.03 -18.59 32.39
N THR A 503 6.25 -18.38 33.46
CA THR A 503 4.92 -18.96 33.64
C THR A 503 3.93 -17.90 34.11
N VAL A 504 2.67 -18.02 33.71
CA VAL A 504 1.60 -17.15 34.22
C VAL A 504 1.32 -17.54 35.68
N SER A 505 1.42 -16.56 36.59
CA SER A 505 1.40 -16.82 38.05
C SER A 505 0.09 -16.48 38.76
N GLY A 506 -0.89 -15.93 38.06
CA GLY A 506 -2.14 -15.49 38.68
C GLY A 506 -3.24 -15.22 37.66
N ALA A 507 -4.34 -14.65 38.14
CA ALA A 507 -5.45 -14.28 37.26
C ALA A 507 -5.05 -13.18 36.28
N CYS A 508 -5.25 -13.42 34.97
CA CYS A 508 -5.12 -12.41 33.94
C CYS A 508 -6.24 -11.37 34.08
N ARG A 509 -5.90 -10.12 33.87
CA ARG A 509 -6.85 -8.98 33.92
C ARG A 509 -7.22 -8.55 32.51
N PRO A 510 -8.51 -8.49 32.13
CA PRO A 510 -8.91 -7.94 30.85
C PRO A 510 -8.37 -6.52 30.67
N LEU A 511 -7.75 -6.25 29.53
CA LEU A 511 -7.33 -4.89 29.17
C LEU A 511 -8.50 -4.14 28.53
N ARG A 512 -8.87 -2.98 29.06
CA ARG A 512 -9.87 -2.11 28.42
C ARG A 512 -9.33 -1.65 27.08
N ASN A 513 -9.95 -2.12 26.00
CA ASN A 513 -9.49 -1.91 24.63
C ASN A 513 -10.65 -1.99 23.64
N THR A 514 -10.69 -1.06 22.68
CA THR A 514 -11.79 -0.96 21.71
C THR A 514 -11.59 -1.83 20.46
N LEU A 515 -10.35 -2.27 20.15
CA LEU A 515 -10.04 -2.98 18.90
C LEU A 515 -9.85 -4.50 19.03
N ALA A 516 -9.51 -4.98 20.22
CA ALA A 516 -9.23 -6.40 20.43
C ALA A 516 -9.55 -6.84 21.87
N LYS A 517 -9.87 -8.10 22.06
CA LYS A 517 -9.99 -8.70 23.40
C LYS A 517 -8.61 -9.14 23.86
N LEU A 518 -8.00 -8.32 24.72
CA LEU A 518 -6.66 -8.55 25.28
C LEU A 518 -6.74 -8.70 26.79
N GLU A 519 -5.74 -9.37 27.34
CA GLU A 519 -5.55 -9.52 28.78
C GLU A 519 -4.09 -9.33 29.16
N LEU A 520 -3.87 -8.81 30.35
CA LEU A 520 -2.58 -8.61 30.98
C LEU A 520 -2.43 -9.62 32.13
N CYS A 521 -1.44 -10.50 32.03
CA CYS A 521 -1.21 -11.58 32.97
C CYS A 521 0.09 -11.35 33.74
N PRO A 522 0.12 -11.49 35.08
CA PRO A 522 1.36 -11.49 35.83
C PRO A 522 2.19 -12.73 35.49
N LEU A 523 3.51 -12.57 35.44
CA LEU A 523 4.45 -13.66 35.18
C LEU A 523 5.32 -13.93 36.40
N THR A 524 5.63 -15.20 36.66
CA THR A 524 6.76 -15.64 37.46
C THR A 524 7.88 -16.12 36.57
N ARG A 525 9.11 -16.00 37.07
CA ARG A 525 10.33 -16.44 36.41
C ARG A 525 11.03 -17.47 37.29
N ALA A 526 11.24 -18.66 36.74
CA ALA A 526 12.17 -19.65 37.28
C ALA A 526 13.57 -19.47 36.65
N PRO A 527 14.63 -19.93 37.29
CA PRO A 527 15.96 -20.01 36.65
C PRO A 527 15.89 -20.78 35.33
N PHE A 528 16.57 -20.26 34.30
CA PHE A 528 16.64 -20.91 32.99
C PHE A 528 18.09 -20.82 32.45
N ALA A 529 18.45 -21.78 31.60
CA ALA A 529 19.74 -21.74 30.92
C ALA A 529 19.73 -20.73 29.79
N PRO A 530 20.75 -19.87 29.65
CA PRO A 530 20.86 -18.96 28.52
C PRO A 530 20.84 -19.72 27.19
N ILE A 531 20.07 -19.18 26.22
CA ILE A 531 19.94 -19.77 24.87
C ILE A 531 20.85 -19.02 23.89
N CYS A 532 20.76 -17.71 23.90
CA CYS A 532 21.44 -16.82 22.97
C CYS A 532 22.60 -16.06 23.61
N VAL A 533 22.51 -15.71 24.87
CA VAL A 533 23.60 -15.06 25.60
C VAL A 533 24.67 -16.11 25.91
N LYS A 534 25.77 -16.09 25.16
CA LYS A 534 26.94 -16.91 25.50
C LYS A 534 27.45 -16.52 26.91
N ALA A 535 27.67 -17.49 27.77
CA ALA A 535 28.40 -17.24 29.01
C ALA A 535 29.69 -16.48 28.66
N ALA A 536 29.95 -15.39 29.37
CA ALA A 536 31.24 -14.69 29.20
C ALA A 536 32.36 -15.71 29.48
N PRO A 537 33.43 -15.76 28.64
CA PRO A 537 34.52 -16.70 28.84
C PRO A 537 35.23 -16.49 30.18
#